data_5a64431d8bbbeac4b09b6d5d67f35b8d
#
_entry.id   5a64431d8bbbeac4b09b6d5d67f35b8d
#
_cell.length_a   1.000
_cell.length_b   1.000
_cell.length_c   1.000
_cell.angle_alpha   90.00
_cell.angle_beta   90.00
_cell.angle_gamma   90.00
#
_symmetry.space_group_name_H-M   'P 1'
#
loop_
_entity.id
_entity.type
_entity.pdbx_description
1 polymer ?
#
loop_
_entity_poly.entity_id
_entity_poly.type
_entity_poly.pdbx_seq_one_letter_code
_entity_poly.pdbx_strand_id
1 'polypeptide(L)'
;MPRSRKAPKALTVQRTLVTPPEREKFAQRLQRMHAYYAAAGCRYTVYEEAGLPGAFLEFFEAPDAATLAHAHASAPDRVLDPARIYHEVELP
;
A
#
# COMPACT_ATOMS: atom_id res chain seq x y z
N MET A 1 34.07 12.54 -2.14
CA MET A 1 33.48 11.23 -2.09
C MET A 1 31.99 11.27 -2.48
N PRO A 2 31.59 10.53 -3.47
CA PRO A 2 30.20 10.53 -3.87
C PRO A 2 29.33 9.88 -2.79
N ARG A 3 28.24 10.50 -2.51
CA ARG A 3 27.26 9.95 -1.61
C ARG A 3 26.43 8.90 -2.33
N SER A 4 26.23 7.77 -1.69
CA SER A 4 25.26 6.79 -2.19
C SER A 4 23.89 7.44 -2.28
N ARG A 5 23.33 7.40 -3.45
CA ARG A 5 21.97 7.90 -3.64
C ARG A 5 20.99 6.82 -3.16
N LYS A 6 20.13 7.19 -2.26
CA LYS A 6 19.05 6.31 -1.88
C LYS A 6 18.09 6.17 -3.05
N ALA A 7 17.58 4.97 -3.25
CA ALA A 7 16.47 4.77 -4.15
C ALA A 7 15.28 5.59 -3.67
N PRO A 8 14.47 6.17 -4.56
CA PRO A 8 13.28 6.88 -4.15
C PRO A 8 12.29 5.91 -3.51
N LYS A 9 11.54 6.41 -2.52
CA LYS A 9 10.44 5.65 -1.93
C LYS A 9 9.43 5.30 -3.00
N ALA A 10 8.81 4.15 -2.83
CA ALA A 10 7.80 3.66 -3.76
C ALA A 10 6.45 3.60 -3.08
N LEU A 11 5.40 3.81 -3.86
CA LEU A 11 4.04 3.88 -3.36
C LEU A 11 3.07 3.21 -4.33
N THR A 12 2.16 2.41 -3.79
CA THR A 12 0.95 1.99 -4.49
C THR A 12 -0.24 2.53 -3.70
N VAL A 13 -1.22 3.05 -4.41
CA VAL A 13 -2.46 3.55 -3.80
C VAL A 13 -3.63 2.86 -4.47
N GLN A 14 -4.59 2.40 -3.68
CA GLN A 14 -5.83 1.91 -4.25
C GLN A 14 -7.02 2.35 -3.42
N ARG A 15 -8.15 2.56 -4.11
CA ARG A 15 -9.40 2.96 -3.50
C ARG A 15 -10.37 1.78 -3.52
N THR A 16 -11.01 1.52 -2.40
CA THR A 16 -11.98 0.41 -2.27
C THR A 16 -13.25 0.94 -1.64
N LEU A 17 -14.38 0.60 -2.24
CA LEU A 17 -15.69 0.90 -1.68
C LEU A 17 -16.21 -0.35 -0.99
N VAL A 18 -16.60 -0.21 0.27
CA VAL A 18 -17.01 -1.32 1.13
C VAL A 18 -18.43 -1.05 1.61
N THR A 19 -19.34 -1.96 1.30
CA THR A 19 -20.72 -1.87 1.79
C THR A 19 -20.78 -2.33 3.25
N PRO A 20 -21.82 -1.90 4.03
CA PRO A 20 -21.92 -2.32 5.43
C PRO A 20 -21.82 -3.82 5.66
N PRO A 21 -22.47 -4.70 4.86
CA PRO A 21 -22.31 -6.16 5.06
C PRO A 21 -20.88 -6.68 4.86
N GLU A 22 -20.05 -5.95 4.14
CA GLU A 22 -18.68 -6.36 3.82
C GLU A 22 -17.64 -5.87 4.83
N ARG A 23 -18.04 -5.01 5.76
CA ARG A 23 -17.10 -4.32 6.66
C ARG A 23 -16.26 -5.27 7.50
N GLU A 24 -16.86 -6.32 8.02
CA GLU A 24 -16.13 -7.26 8.86
C GLU A 24 -15.07 -8.02 8.06
N LYS A 25 -15.41 -8.49 6.89
CA LYS A 25 -14.46 -9.14 5.98
C LYS A 25 -13.34 -8.21 5.59
N PHE A 26 -13.69 -6.96 5.32
CA PHE A 26 -12.70 -5.95 4.95
C PHE A 26 -11.74 -5.69 6.10
N ALA A 27 -12.24 -5.57 7.33
CA ALA A 27 -11.40 -5.37 8.50
C ALA A 27 -10.40 -6.52 8.69
N GLN A 28 -10.86 -7.76 8.48
CA GLN A 28 -9.99 -8.93 8.53
C GLN A 28 -8.91 -8.88 7.45
N ARG A 29 -9.28 -8.45 6.25
CA ARG A 29 -8.32 -8.27 5.16
C ARG A 29 -7.26 -7.22 5.52
N LEU A 30 -7.67 -6.11 6.11
CA LEU A 30 -6.74 -5.06 6.52
C LEU A 30 -5.70 -5.57 7.51
N GLN A 31 -6.13 -6.41 8.45
CA GLN A 31 -5.21 -7.00 9.43
C GLN A 31 -4.18 -7.91 8.75
N ARG A 32 -4.63 -8.75 7.82
CA ARG A 32 -3.71 -9.62 7.08
C ARG A 32 -2.72 -8.83 6.25
N MET A 33 -3.20 -7.80 5.55
CA MET A 33 -2.35 -6.96 4.71
C MET A 33 -1.34 -6.19 5.54
N HIS A 34 -1.78 -5.66 6.68
CA HIS A 34 -0.88 -4.93 7.58
C HIS A 34 0.28 -5.82 8.05
N ALA A 35 -0.04 -7.02 8.54
CA ALA A 35 0.98 -7.93 9.02
C ALA A 35 1.93 -8.37 7.90
N TYR A 36 1.37 -8.69 6.74
CA TYR A 36 2.17 -9.15 5.61
C TYR A 36 3.14 -8.07 5.12
N TYR A 37 2.64 -6.86 4.86
CA TYR A 37 3.49 -5.79 4.33
C TYR A 37 4.54 -5.33 5.34
N ALA A 38 4.21 -5.30 6.62
CA ALA A 38 5.19 -5.00 7.66
C ALA A 38 6.33 -6.01 7.62
N ALA A 39 6.01 -7.30 7.52
CA ALA A 39 7.03 -8.35 7.43
C ALA A 39 7.84 -8.27 6.13
N ALA A 40 7.25 -7.71 5.08
CA ALA A 40 7.94 -7.54 3.78
C ALA A 40 8.76 -6.24 3.72
N GLY A 41 8.88 -5.51 4.82
CA GLY A 41 9.64 -4.26 4.87
C GLY A 41 8.89 -3.06 4.30
N CYS A 42 7.57 -3.15 4.23
CA CYS A 42 6.72 -2.10 3.70
C CYS A 42 5.83 -1.51 4.79
N ARG A 43 5.35 -0.30 4.55
CA ARG A 43 4.36 0.34 5.41
C ARG A 43 3.01 0.29 4.72
N TYR A 44 2.01 -0.23 5.42
CA TYR A 44 0.63 -0.30 4.93
C TYR A 44 -0.23 0.59 5.80
N THR A 45 -0.88 1.59 5.19
CA THR A 45 -1.70 2.57 5.90
C THR A 45 -3.04 2.68 5.19
N VAL A 46 -4.11 2.81 5.94
CA VAL A 46 -5.46 2.89 5.38
C VAL A 46 -6.16 4.12 5.93
N TYR A 47 -6.83 4.83 5.04
CA TYR A 47 -7.64 5.98 5.40
C TYR A 47 -9.07 5.76 4.92
N GLU A 48 -10.02 6.14 5.74
CA GLU A 48 -11.42 6.19 5.31
C GLU A 48 -11.78 7.64 4.99
N GLU A 49 -12.50 7.85 3.89
CA GLU A 49 -12.92 9.19 3.49
C GLU A 49 -13.91 9.75 4.51
N ALA A 50 -13.62 10.94 5.07
CA ALA A 50 -14.42 11.50 6.15
C ALA A 50 -15.87 11.76 5.75
N GLY A 51 -16.08 12.19 4.51
CA GLY A 51 -17.43 12.49 4.01
C GLY A 51 -18.12 11.34 3.30
N LEU A 52 -17.50 10.16 3.24
CA LEU A 52 -18.08 9.02 2.51
C LEU A 52 -17.72 7.72 3.23
N PRO A 53 -18.54 7.33 4.23
CA PRO A 53 -18.32 6.07 4.94
C PRO A 53 -18.27 4.88 3.99
N GLY A 54 -17.27 4.00 4.16
CA GLY A 54 -17.07 2.84 3.30
C GLY A 54 -16.13 3.08 2.13
N ALA A 55 -15.68 4.32 1.91
CA ALA A 55 -14.67 4.61 0.90
C ALA A 55 -13.29 4.66 1.57
N PHE A 56 -12.43 3.71 1.20
CA PHE A 56 -11.12 3.57 1.82
C PHE A 56 -10.02 3.78 0.80
N LEU A 57 -8.92 4.41 1.25
CA LEU A 57 -7.67 4.48 0.50
C LEU A 57 -6.63 3.65 1.21
N GLU A 58 -6.01 2.73 0.48
CA GLU A 58 -4.94 1.91 0.97
C GLU A 58 -3.62 2.39 0.37
N PHE A 59 -2.65 2.67 1.23
CA PHE A 59 -1.32 3.12 0.83
C PHE A 59 -0.32 2.04 1.16
N PHE A 60 0.44 1.62 0.15
CA PHE A 60 1.51 0.64 0.29
C PHE A 60 2.81 1.35 -0.01
N GLU A 61 3.66 1.54 0.99
CA GLU A 61 4.91 2.26 0.84
C GLU A 61 6.10 1.32 1.09
N ALA A 62 7.15 1.50 0.31
CA ALA A 62 8.38 0.74 0.45
C ALA A 62 9.58 1.64 0.21
N PRO A 63 10.79 1.23 0.67
CA PRO A 63 12.00 2.02 0.43
C PRO A 63 12.34 2.17 -1.05
N ASP A 64 11.90 1.23 -1.89
CA ASP A 64 12.15 1.27 -3.33
C ASP A 64 11.08 0.47 -4.09
N ALA A 65 11.04 0.66 -5.40
CA ALA A 65 10.04 0.02 -6.26
C ALA A 65 10.20 -1.50 -6.33
N ALA A 66 11.43 -2.00 -6.31
CA ALA A 66 11.67 -3.44 -6.40
C ALA A 66 11.12 -4.17 -5.16
N THR A 67 11.32 -3.60 -3.98
CA THR A 67 10.77 -4.14 -2.74
C THR A 67 9.26 -4.18 -2.78
N LEU A 68 8.64 -3.11 -3.26
CA LEU A 68 7.18 -3.04 -3.34
C LEU A 68 6.61 -4.03 -4.35
N ALA A 69 7.23 -4.12 -5.53
CA ALA A 69 6.81 -5.06 -6.56
C ALA A 69 6.91 -6.51 -6.07
N HIS A 70 8.00 -6.83 -5.37
CA HIS A 70 8.19 -8.15 -4.80
C HIS A 70 7.14 -8.46 -3.73
N ALA A 71 6.83 -7.48 -2.87
CA ALA A 71 5.79 -7.64 -1.85
C ALA A 71 4.43 -7.90 -2.49
N HIS A 72 4.07 -7.14 -3.53
CA HIS A 72 2.80 -7.31 -4.22
C HIS A 72 2.66 -8.69 -4.86
N ALA A 73 3.76 -9.26 -5.34
CA ALA A 73 3.74 -10.55 -6.05
C ALA A 73 3.25 -11.70 -5.19
N SER A 74 3.43 -11.62 -3.87
CA SER A 74 3.05 -12.69 -2.94
C SER A 74 2.05 -12.22 -1.88
N ALA A 75 1.37 -11.12 -2.13
CA ALA A 75 0.41 -10.58 -1.17
C ALA A 75 -0.73 -11.59 -0.90
N PRO A 76 -1.19 -11.70 0.35
CA PRO A 76 -2.24 -12.65 0.72
C PRO A 76 -3.60 -12.30 0.14
N ASP A 77 -3.82 -11.02 -0.16
CA ASP A 77 -5.05 -10.54 -0.77
C ASP A 77 -4.70 -9.73 -2.01
N ARG A 78 -5.65 -9.63 -2.92
CA ARG A 78 -5.42 -9.01 -4.22
C ARG A 78 -5.11 -7.52 -4.10
N VAL A 79 -4.06 -7.09 -4.78
CA VAL A 79 -3.79 -5.69 -5.06
C VAL A 79 -4.38 -5.40 -6.44
N LEU A 80 -5.17 -4.32 -6.56
CA LEU A 80 -5.93 -4.06 -7.78
C LEU A 80 -5.03 -3.82 -8.99
N ASP A 81 -3.96 -3.06 -8.81
CA ASP A 81 -3.02 -2.78 -9.89
C ASP A 81 -1.58 -2.82 -9.35
N PRO A 82 -1.04 -4.02 -9.19
CA PRO A 82 0.29 -4.18 -8.59
C PRO A 82 1.43 -3.63 -9.46
N ALA A 83 1.16 -3.40 -10.74
CA ALA A 83 2.15 -2.83 -11.64
C ALA A 83 2.21 -1.30 -11.55
N ARG A 84 1.21 -0.67 -10.97
CA ARG A 84 1.18 0.78 -10.85
C ARG A 84 1.90 1.21 -9.58
N ILE A 85 3.19 1.41 -9.72
CA ILE A 85 4.06 1.82 -8.62
C ILE A 85 4.57 3.22 -8.92
N TYR A 86 4.33 4.12 -7.98
CA TYR A 86 4.84 5.50 -8.05
C TYR A 86 6.12 5.58 -7.25
N HIS A 87 7.05 6.40 -7.67
CA HIS A 87 8.23 6.70 -6.87
C HIS A 87 8.22 8.16 -6.46
N GLU A 88 8.76 8.41 -5.30
CA GLU A 88 8.84 9.78 -4.78
C GLU A 88 9.72 10.63 -5.69
N VAL A 89 9.24 11.83 -5.99
CA VAL A 89 9.99 12.81 -6.77
C VAL A 89 10.58 13.83 -5.82
N GLU A 90 11.89 14.02 -5.92
CA GLU A 90 12.56 15.03 -5.12
C GLU A 90 12.20 16.41 -5.66
N LEU A 91 11.63 17.23 -4.79
CA LEU A 91 11.22 18.58 -5.18
C LEU A 91 12.34 19.57 -4.92
N PRO A 92 12.48 20.61 -5.79
CA PRO A 92 13.51 21.63 -5.61
C PRO A 92 13.25 22.51 -4.38
#